data_d2c0fde949f2536c3b8e271a9d1f4a13
#
_entry.id   d2c0fde949f2536c3b8e271a9d1f4a13
#
_cell.length_a   1.000
_cell.length_b   1.000
_cell.length_c   1.000
_cell.angle_alpha   90.00
_cell.angle_beta   90.00
_cell.angle_gamma   90.00
#
_symmetry.space_group_name_H-M   'P 1'
#
loop_
_entity.id
_entity.type
_entity.pdbx_description
1 polymer ?
#
loop_
_entity_poly.entity_id
_entity_poly.type
_entity_poly.pdbx_seq_one_letter_code
_entity_poly.pdbx_strand_id
1 'polypeptide(L)'
;MNAVERLWRAIRKEDWPAAQAQLHEHAVIRWPHTDDRFDRAIDYITAHRLHGGRTRVDVRRVISEGKHVSVYAVIDDAGEVWYCGGIYELQDGHIASGTEIYTREGALGRIADRR
;
A
#
# COMPACT_ATOMS: atom_id res chain seq x y z
N MET A 1 0.94 -0.57 -17.57
CA MET A 1 1.16 -0.53 -16.10
C MET A 1 0.51 0.72 -15.55
N ASN A 2 -0.36 0.58 -14.56
CA ASN A 2 -1.05 1.72 -13.95
C ASN A 2 -0.25 2.35 -12.80
N ALA A 3 -0.76 3.47 -12.26
CA ALA A 3 -0.08 4.19 -11.20
C ALA A 3 0.09 3.36 -9.92
N VAL A 4 -0.85 2.46 -9.61
CA VAL A 4 -0.76 1.61 -8.41
C VAL A 4 0.38 0.60 -8.56
N GLU A 5 0.51 -0.01 -9.72
CA GLU A 5 1.63 -0.93 -10.00
C GLU A 5 2.97 -0.19 -9.93
N ARG A 6 3.05 1.01 -10.48
CA ARG A 6 4.26 1.83 -10.42
C ARG A 6 4.57 2.28 -8.99
N LEU A 7 3.55 2.62 -8.20
CA LEU A 7 3.71 2.96 -6.79
C LEU A 7 4.38 1.82 -6.02
N TRP A 8 3.82 0.61 -6.11
CA TRP A 8 4.33 -0.53 -5.36
C TRP A 8 5.70 -0.99 -5.85
N ARG A 9 5.99 -0.86 -7.16
CA ARG A 9 7.33 -1.11 -7.69
C ARG A 9 8.34 -0.13 -7.12
N ALA A 10 7.99 1.15 -7.03
CA ALA A 10 8.86 2.17 -6.47
C ALA A 10 9.08 1.97 -4.97
N ILE A 11 8.03 1.61 -4.22
CA ILE A 11 8.15 1.27 -2.79
C ILE A 11 9.11 0.09 -2.61
N ARG A 12 8.98 -0.95 -3.43
CA ARG A 12 9.86 -2.12 -3.38
C ARG A 12 11.32 -1.73 -3.57
N LYS A 13 11.59 -0.79 -4.45
CA LYS A 13 12.94 -0.30 -4.75
C LYS A 13 13.40 0.81 -3.82
N GLU A 14 12.52 1.26 -2.94
CA GLU A 14 12.75 2.42 -2.08
C GLU A 14 13.07 3.70 -2.87
N ASP A 15 12.51 3.80 -4.08
CA ASP A 15 12.58 4.99 -4.91
C ASP A 15 11.42 5.92 -4.54
N TRP A 16 11.62 6.68 -3.48
CA TRP A 16 10.57 7.50 -2.89
C TRP A 16 10.09 8.63 -3.80
N PRO A 17 10.97 9.32 -4.55
CA PRO A 17 10.49 10.30 -5.54
C PRO A 17 9.60 9.67 -6.61
N ALA A 18 9.95 8.49 -7.12
CA ALA A 18 9.14 7.78 -8.10
C ALA A 18 7.80 7.33 -7.52
N ALA A 19 7.81 6.88 -6.26
CA ALA A 19 6.58 6.50 -5.57
C ALA A 19 5.65 7.70 -5.40
N GLN A 20 6.18 8.82 -4.94
CA GLN A 20 5.39 10.04 -4.75
C GLN A 20 4.81 10.55 -6.07
N ALA A 21 5.55 10.40 -7.17
CA ALA A 21 5.10 10.84 -8.49
C ALA A 21 3.84 10.11 -8.99
N GLN A 22 3.50 8.96 -8.40
CA GLN A 22 2.30 8.21 -8.78
C GLN A 22 1.02 8.72 -8.11
N LEU A 23 1.14 9.62 -7.14
CA LEU A 23 0.00 10.17 -6.42
C LEU A 23 -0.21 11.63 -6.78
N HIS A 24 -1.46 12.07 -6.81
CA HIS A 24 -1.76 13.49 -6.78
C HIS A 24 -1.22 14.09 -5.48
N GLU A 25 -0.81 15.35 -5.53
CA GLU A 25 -0.25 16.04 -4.36
C GLU A 25 -1.20 15.97 -3.15
N HIS A 26 -2.49 16.08 -3.39
CA HIS A 26 -3.53 16.02 -2.36
C HIS A 26 -4.28 14.69 -2.35
N ALA A 27 -3.63 13.62 -2.78
CA ALA A 27 -4.20 12.28 -2.67
C ALA A 27 -4.53 11.96 -1.21
N VAL A 28 -5.68 11.32 -1.02
CA VAL A 28 -6.12 10.90 0.32
C VAL A 28 -5.96 9.40 0.44
N ILE A 29 -5.08 8.98 1.34
CA ILE A 29 -4.88 7.56 1.65
C ILE A 29 -5.31 7.31 3.09
N ARG A 30 -6.10 6.27 3.30
CA ARG A 30 -6.59 5.89 4.62
C ARG A 30 -6.04 4.54 5.04
N TRP A 31 -5.66 4.45 6.30
CA TRP A 31 -5.29 3.22 6.98
C TRP A 31 -6.28 2.97 8.12
N PRO A 32 -7.43 2.31 7.85
CA PRO A 32 -8.47 2.13 8.86
C PRO A 32 -8.02 1.33 10.08
N HIS A 33 -7.09 0.39 9.89
CA HIS A 33 -6.60 -0.46 10.97
C HIS A 33 -5.83 0.30 12.06
N THR A 34 -5.29 1.49 11.75
CA THR A 34 -4.62 2.37 12.71
C THR A 34 -5.34 3.70 12.91
N ASP A 35 -6.46 3.89 12.20
CA ASP A 35 -7.20 5.15 12.18
C ASP A 35 -6.37 6.32 11.64
N ASP A 36 -5.39 6.04 10.78
CA ASP A 36 -4.59 7.05 10.12
C ASP A 36 -5.22 7.50 8.81
N ARG A 37 -5.01 8.77 8.49
CA ARG A 37 -5.41 9.38 7.24
C ARG A 37 -4.32 10.32 6.77
N PHE A 38 -3.91 10.16 5.51
CA PHE A 38 -2.94 11.04 4.88
C PHE A 38 -3.67 11.87 3.82
N ASP A 39 -3.62 13.20 3.96
CA ASP A 39 -4.28 14.13 3.04
C ASP A 39 -3.31 14.70 2.01
N ARG A 40 -2.05 14.29 2.05
CA ARG A 40 -1.02 14.70 1.11
C ARG A 40 -0.13 13.52 0.76
N ALA A 41 0.26 13.45 -0.51
CA ALA A 41 1.16 12.39 -1.00
C ALA A 41 2.44 12.31 -0.18
N ILE A 42 3.05 13.45 0.14
CA ILE A 42 4.32 13.47 0.89
C ILE A 42 4.19 12.81 2.26
N ASP A 43 3.07 12.98 2.94
CA ASP A 43 2.87 12.40 4.27
C ASP A 43 2.72 10.88 4.21
N TYR A 44 1.99 10.38 3.22
CA TYR A 44 1.86 8.96 2.96
C TYR A 44 3.22 8.32 2.64
N ILE A 45 3.97 8.94 1.76
CA ILE A 45 5.30 8.44 1.38
C ILE A 45 6.26 8.48 2.56
N THR A 46 6.20 9.52 3.39
CA THR A 46 7.02 9.61 4.60
C THR A 46 6.73 8.46 5.56
N ALA A 47 5.45 8.07 5.71
CA ALA A 47 5.08 6.92 6.54
C ALA A 47 5.72 5.62 6.02
N HIS A 48 5.73 5.42 4.70
CA HIS A 48 6.42 4.27 4.11
C HIS A 48 7.93 4.31 4.33
N ARG A 49 8.54 5.49 4.20
CA ARG A 49 10.00 5.63 4.39
C ARG A 49 10.47 5.24 5.78
N LEU A 50 9.62 5.40 6.80
CA LEU A 50 9.96 5.01 8.17
C LEU A 50 10.23 3.50 8.30
N HIS A 51 9.73 2.70 7.38
CA HIS A 51 9.96 1.26 7.33
C HIS A 51 11.00 0.85 6.29
N GLY A 52 11.63 1.81 5.61
CA GLY A 52 12.59 1.57 4.55
C GLY A 52 13.84 0.84 5.05
N GLY A 53 14.48 0.07 4.15
CA GLY A 53 15.67 -0.70 4.43
C GLY A 53 15.43 -2.02 5.17
N ARG A 54 14.23 -2.26 5.66
CA ARG A 54 13.87 -3.45 6.44
C ARG A 54 12.85 -4.33 5.74
N THR A 55 12.12 -3.80 4.78
CA THR A 55 10.99 -4.48 4.17
C THR A 55 11.33 -5.06 2.81
N ARG A 56 10.73 -6.21 2.52
CA ARG A 56 10.66 -6.79 1.17
C ARG A 56 9.20 -6.81 0.77
N VAL A 57 8.91 -6.32 -0.42
CA VAL A 57 7.54 -6.23 -0.93
C VAL A 57 7.38 -7.20 -2.08
N ASP A 58 6.34 -8.05 -2.00
CA ASP A 58 5.95 -8.96 -3.05
C ASP A 58 4.50 -8.67 -3.44
N VAL A 59 4.30 -8.03 -4.58
CA VAL A 59 2.96 -7.76 -5.10
C VAL A 59 2.43 -9.03 -5.73
N ARG A 60 1.40 -9.61 -5.15
CA ARG A 60 0.81 -10.87 -5.57
C ARG A 60 -0.22 -10.69 -6.66
N ARG A 61 -1.01 -9.63 -6.59
CA ARG A 61 -2.06 -9.39 -7.57
C ARG A 61 -2.44 -7.93 -7.65
N VAL A 62 -2.69 -7.48 -8.87
CA VAL A 62 -3.28 -6.18 -9.15
C VAL A 62 -4.45 -6.40 -10.10
N ILE A 63 -5.61 -5.85 -9.76
CA ILE A 63 -6.81 -5.92 -10.58
C ILE A 63 -7.28 -4.50 -10.85
N SER A 64 -7.52 -4.17 -12.12
CA SER A 64 -8.00 -2.85 -12.48
C SER A 64 -9.29 -2.96 -13.29
N GLU A 65 -10.20 -2.03 -13.01
CA GLU A 65 -11.45 -1.88 -13.74
C GLU A 65 -11.76 -0.39 -13.84
N GLY A 66 -11.63 0.18 -15.04
CA GLY A 66 -11.76 1.61 -15.24
C GLY A 66 -10.73 2.37 -14.39
N LYS A 67 -11.22 3.30 -13.58
CA LYS A 67 -10.37 4.10 -12.68
C LYS A 67 -10.11 3.43 -11.34
N HIS A 68 -10.67 2.26 -11.09
CA HIS A 68 -10.51 1.54 -9.83
C HIS A 68 -9.43 0.47 -9.96
N VAL A 69 -8.55 0.42 -8.98
CA VAL A 69 -7.46 -0.56 -8.95
C VAL A 69 -7.39 -1.15 -7.55
N SER A 70 -7.27 -2.47 -7.46
CA SER A 70 -7.01 -3.13 -6.20
C SER A 70 -5.68 -3.85 -6.24
N VAL A 71 -5.04 -3.98 -5.08
CA VAL A 71 -3.77 -4.66 -4.92
C VAL A 71 -3.82 -5.62 -3.73
N TYR A 72 -3.14 -6.74 -3.88
CA TYR A 72 -2.79 -7.62 -2.77
C TYR A 72 -1.28 -7.80 -2.76
N ALA A 73 -0.66 -7.47 -1.64
CA ALA A 73 0.78 -7.56 -1.47
C ALA A 73 1.14 -8.25 -0.15
N VAL A 74 2.27 -8.93 -0.16
CA VAL A 74 2.86 -9.53 1.03
C VAL A 74 4.14 -8.78 1.34
N ILE A 75 4.31 -8.39 2.59
CA ILE A 75 5.44 -7.59 3.04
C ILE A 75 6.17 -8.35 4.12
N ASP A 76 7.47 -8.57 3.93
CA ASP A 76 8.36 -9.10 4.96
C ASP A 76 9.09 -7.92 5.60
N ASP A 77 8.79 -7.65 6.87
CA ASP A 77 9.44 -6.60 7.63
C ASP A 77 10.36 -7.25 8.66
N ALA A 78 11.63 -7.41 8.28
CA ALA A 78 12.66 -8.00 9.14
C ALA A 78 12.25 -9.38 9.70
N GLY A 79 11.63 -10.20 8.86
CA GLY A 79 11.18 -11.55 9.23
C GLY A 79 9.73 -11.61 9.71
N GLU A 80 9.09 -10.47 9.94
CA GLU A 80 7.68 -10.41 10.31
C GLU A 80 6.84 -10.22 9.05
N VAL A 81 5.90 -11.12 8.81
CA VAL A 81 5.09 -11.12 7.60
C VAL A 81 3.82 -10.31 7.79
N TRP A 82 3.59 -9.38 6.87
CA TRP A 82 2.40 -8.54 6.81
C TRP A 82 1.68 -8.73 5.49
N TYR A 83 0.38 -8.56 5.53
CA TYR A 83 -0.47 -8.58 4.33
C TYR A 83 -1.09 -7.21 4.13
N CYS A 84 -1.08 -6.74 2.88
CA CYS A 84 -1.73 -5.49 2.50
C CYS A 84 -2.80 -5.76 1.46
N GLY A 85 -4.02 -5.30 1.74
CA GLY A 85 -5.06 -5.17 0.74
C GLY A 85 -5.32 -3.69 0.50
N GLY A 86 -5.27 -3.25 -0.76
CA GLY A 86 -5.48 -1.86 -1.11
C GLY A 86 -6.51 -1.69 -2.21
N ILE A 87 -7.30 -0.62 -2.13
CA ILE A 87 -8.27 -0.23 -3.14
C ILE A 87 -8.02 1.24 -3.45
N TYR A 88 -7.84 1.57 -4.73
CA TYR A 88 -7.47 2.91 -5.17
C TYR A 88 -8.39 3.42 -6.25
N GLU A 89 -8.53 4.73 -6.31
CA GLU A 89 -9.19 5.43 -7.40
C GLU A 89 -8.17 6.32 -8.11
N LEU A 90 -8.09 6.18 -9.43
CA LEU A 90 -7.21 6.99 -10.27
C LEU A 90 -7.97 8.18 -10.84
N GLN A 91 -7.26 9.29 -11.02
CA GLN A 91 -7.73 10.46 -11.73
C GLN A 91 -6.58 11.00 -12.59
N ASP A 92 -6.82 11.15 -13.88
CA ASP A 92 -5.79 11.60 -14.82
C ASP A 92 -4.50 10.77 -14.74
N GLY A 93 -4.64 9.45 -14.55
CA GLY A 93 -3.52 8.53 -14.51
C GLY A 93 -2.73 8.50 -13.21
N HIS A 94 -3.16 9.25 -12.19
CA HIS A 94 -2.51 9.29 -10.87
C HIS A 94 -3.49 8.84 -9.79
N ILE A 95 -2.95 8.40 -8.67
CA ILE A 95 -3.77 7.98 -7.53
C ILE A 95 -4.36 9.23 -6.86
N ALA A 96 -5.70 9.31 -6.84
CA ALA A 96 -6.43 10.40 -6.19
C ALA A 96 -6.83 10.03 -4.77
N SER A 97 -7.15 8.75 -4.54
CA SER A 97 -7.52 8.25 -3.22
C SER A 97 -7.23 6.77 -3.11
N GLY A 98 -7.15 6.28 -1.89
CA GLY A 98 -6.96 4.87 -1.63
C GLY A 98 -7.26 4.52 -0.19
N THR A 99 -7.53 3.24 0.02
CA THR A 99 -7.65 2.63 1.35
C THR A 99 -6.76 1.42 1.36
N GLU A 100 -5.86 1.35 2.33
CA GLU A 100 -4.95 0.23 2.51
C GLU A 100 -5.15 -0.35 3.90
N ILE A 101 -5.28 -1.67 3.97
CA ILE A 101 -5.41 -2.38 5.23
C ILE A 101 -4.22 -3.31 5.36
N TYR A 102 -3.51 -3.19 6.47
CA TYR A 102 -2.37 -4.04 6.77
C TYR A 102 -2.71 -4.92 7.98
N THR A 103 -2.31 -6.18 7.91
CA THR A 103 -2.41 -7.07 9.06
C THR A 103 -1.18 -7.96 9.13
N ARG A 104 -0.73 -8.21 10.35
CA ARG A 104 0.38 -9.12 10.59
C ARG A 104 -0.10 -10.56 10.52
N GLU A 105 0.73 -11.45 9.96
CA GLU A 105 0.43 -12.88 9.93
C GLU A 105 0.20 -13.40 11.34
N GLY A 106 -0.87 -14.15 11.51
CA GLY A 106 -1.20 -14.76 12.78
C GLY A 106 -1.72 -13.82 13.87
N ALA A 107 -2.00 -12.54 13.52
CA ALA A 107 -2.42 -11.54 14.50
C ALA A 107 -3.67 -11.96 15.29
N LEU A 108 -4.59 -12.69 14.66
CA LEU A 108 -5.83 -13.18 15.31
C LEU A 108 -5.75 -14.67 15.68
N GLY A 109 -4.61 -15.31 15.43
CA GLY A 109 -4.47 -16.74 15.52
C GLY A 109 -5.23 -17.45 14.39
N ARG A 110 -5.13 -18.78 14.34
CA ARG A 110 -5.79 -19.57 13.30
C ARG A 110 -7.25 -19.76 13.66
N ILE A 111 -8.14 -19.29 12.79
CA ILE A 111 -9.59 -19.41 13.04
C ILE A 111 -10.02 -20.87 13.13
N ALA A 112 -9.43 -21.75 12.33
CA ALA A 112 -9.73 -23.18 12.38
C ALA A 112 -9.46 -23.81 13.75
N ASP A 113 -8.53 -23.27 14.54
CA ASP A 113 -8.18 -23.78 15.86
C ASP A 113 -9.14 -23.29 16.96
N ARG A 114 -10.07 -22.38 16.61
CA ARG A 114 -11.03 -21.80 17.56
C ARG A 114 -12.36 -22.52 17.60
N ARG A 115 -12.51 -23.58 16.84
CA ARG A 115 -13.75 -24.35 16.74
C ARG A 115 -13.87 -25.39 17.86
#